data_d857e243cb7bfc92bd0a0086e34a4dd7
#
_entry.id   d857e243cb7bfc92bd0a0086e34a4dd7
#
_cell.length_a   1.000
_cell.length_b   1.000
_cell.length_c   1.000
_cell.angle_alpha   90.00
_cell.angle_beta   90.00
_cell.angle_gamma   90.00
#
_symmetry.space_group_name_H-M   'P 1'
#
loop_
_entity.id
_entity.type
_entity.pdbx_description
1 polymer ?
#
loop_
_entity_poly.entity_id
_entity_poly.type
_entity_poly.pdbx_seq_one_letter_code
_entity_poly.pdbx_strand_id
1 'polypeptide(L)'
;MKDRIITFVLNELTSLFDHDQLKAVESAMIRALYNVEIVTASTEVSTSCVDNENALKLYTMSLTVEHHSQKTIKQYLYALRNLFDFIHKDFRDITSDDIKYYLAYMESTKKWQSSTTNNTRKYLKSFFTWADENDYISKNPLVKIKPFKVTQAKKCTLDDEEIELMRDSAADPLSLAIVDL
;
A
#
# COMPACT_ATOMS: atom_id res chain seq x y z
N MET A 1 -7.81 31.55 -14.57
CA MET A 1 -7.89 30.22 -15.23
C MET A 1 -9.13 30.09 -16.11
N LYS A 2 -10.32 30.46 -15.63
CA LYS A 2 -11.58 30.45 -16.43
C LYS A 2 -11.43 31.24 -17.72
N ASP A 3 -10.85 32.44 -17.64
CA ASP A 3 -10.64 33.30 -18.82
C ASP A 3 -9.75 32.67 -19.90
N ARG A 4 -8.72 31.91 -19.47
CA ARG A 4 -7.84 31.21 -20.44
C ARG A 4 -8.56 30.11 -21.21
N ILE A 5 -9.50 29.40 -20.53
CA ILE A 5 -10.33 28.35 -21.18
C ILE A 5 -11.31 29.00 -22.15
N ILE A 6 -11.95 30.09 -21.74
CA ILE A 6 -12.87 30.82 -22.61
C ILE A 6 -12.13 31.33 -23.84
N THR A 7 -10.99 31.98 -23.67
CA THR A 7 -10.16 32.47 -24.78
C THR A 7 -9.71 31.35 -25.71
N PHE A 8 -9.29 30.21 -25.18
CA PHE A 8 -8.88 29.05 -25.98
C PHE A 8 -10.04 28.54 -26.85
N VAL A 9 -11.23 28.33 -26.24
CA VAL A 9 -12.40 27.84 -26.99
C VAL A 9 -12.86 28.85 -28.04
N LEU A 10 -12.86 30.15 -27.72
CA LEU A 10 -13.23 31.17 -28.69
C LEU A 10 -12.27 31.21 -29.89
N ASN A 11 -10.95 31.04 -29.65
CA ASN A 11 -9.96 30.99 -30.73
C ASN A 11 -10.19 29.79 -31.65
N GLU A 12 -10.49 28.61 -31.11
CA GLU A 12 -10.81 27.42 -31.92
C GLU A 12 -12.09 27.60 -32.77
N LEU A 13 -13.05 28.34 -32.24
CA LEU A 13 -14.35 28.57 -32.90
C LEU A 13 -14.35 29.74 -33.89
N THR A 14 -13.30 30.57 -33.92
CA THR A 14 -13.21 31.77 -34.76
C THR A 14 -13.33 31.46 -36.27
N SER A 15 -12.92 30.26 -36.69
CA SER A 15 -13.02 29.83 -38.10
C SER A 15 -14.40 29.28 -38.49
N LEU A 16 -15.27 29.00 -37.51
CA LEU A 16 -16.56 28.30 -37.70
C LEU A 16 -17.78 29.19 -37.48
N PHE A 17 -17.62 30.28 -36.69
CA PHE A 17 -18.72 31.15 -36.28
C PHE A 17 -18.45 32.62 -36.58
N ASP A 18 -19.52 33.38 -36.82
CA ASP A 18 -19.43 34.82 -36.96
C ASP A 18 -19.27 35.53 -35.59
N HIS A 19 -19.00 36.85 -35.65
CA HIS A 19 -18.71 37.65 -34.47
C HIS A 19 -19.87 37.69 -33.45
N ASP A 20 -21.10 37.71 -33.91
CA ASP A 20 -22.27 37.76 -33.00
C ASP A 20 -22.53 36.42 -32.35
N GLN A 21 -22.29 35.33 -33.06
CA GLN A 21 -22.34 33.97 -32.54
C GLN A 21 -21.23 33.71 -31.50
N LEU A 22 -20.01 34.18 -31.75
CA LEU A 22 -18.91 34.09 -30.80
C LEU A 22 -19.20 34.84 -29.49
N LYS A 23 -19.80 36.04 -29.56
CA LYS A 23 -20.25 36.77 -28.36
C LYS A 23 -21.33 36.00 -27.57
N ALA A 24 -22.25 35.35 -28.26
CA ALA A 24 -23.26 34.53 -27.61
C ALA A 24 -22.64 33.33 -26.90
N VAL A 25 -21.66 32.66 -27.53
CA VAL A 25 -20.90 31.55 -26.93
C VAL A 25 -20.11 32.01 -25.71
N GLU A 26 -19.40 33.14 -25.81
CA GLU A 26 -18.67 33.75 -24.69
C GLU A 26 -19.59 34.00 -23.50
N SER A 27 -20.71 34.66 -23.70
CA SER A 27 -21.68 34.96 -22.68
C SER A 27 -22.29 33.69 -22.06
N ALA A 28 -22.50 32.63 -22.84
CA ALA A 28 -22.97 31.33 -22.33
C ALA A 28 -21.92 30.64 -21.49
N MET A 29 -20.65 30.67 -21.91
CA MET A 29 -19.53 30.08 -21.16
C MET A 29 -19.28 30.81 -19.84
N ILE A 30 -19.32 32.15 -19.82
CA ILE A 30 -19.20 32.94 -18.59
C ILE A 30 -20.30 32.54 -17.60
N ARG A 31 -21.54 32.42 -18.05
CA ARG A 31 -22.67 31.98 -17.19
C ARG A 31 -22.49 30.55 -16.70
N ALA A 32 -22.11 29.63 -17.57
CA ALA A 32 -21.90 28.22 -17.22
C ALA A 32 -20.76 28.03 -16.19
N LEU A 33 -19.69 28.83 -16.31
CA LEU A 33 -18.51 28.74 -15.44
C LEU A 33 -18.61 29.63 -14.19
N TYR A 34 -19.70 30.38 -14.01
CA TYR A 34 -19.82 31.35 -12.91
C TYR A 34 -19.68 30.70 -11.54
N ASN A 35 -20.40 29.59 -11.31
CA ASN A 35 -20.40 28.85 -10.05
C ASN A 35 -19.52 27.59 -10.08
N VAL A 36 -18.71 27.39 -11.12
CA VAL A 36 -17.82 26.23 -11.24
C VAL A 36 -16.44 26.64 -10.72
N GLU A 37 -15.97 26.00 -9.65
CA GLU A 37 -14.59 26.11 -9.23
C GLU A 37 -13.76 25.16 -10.13
N ILE A 38 -12.92 25.74 -10.99
CA ILE A 38 -12.00 24.93 -11.81
C ILE A 38 -10.83 24.57 -10.90
N VAL A 39 -10.94 23.44 -10.25
CA VAL A 39 -9.80 22.77 -9.65
C VAL A 39 -8.98 22.23 -10.81
N THR A 40 -7.73 22.73 -10.98
CA THR A 40 -6.77 22.01 -11.81
C THR A 40 -6.72 20.61 -11.23
N ALA A 41 -7.20 19.62 -11.97
CA ALA A 41 -6.76 18.27 -11.72
C ALA A 41 -5.23 18.36 -11.88
N SER A 42 -4.54 18.48 -10.76
CA SER A 42 -3.12 18.25 -10.77
C SER A 42 -2.97 16.86 -11.36
N THR A 43 -2.22 16.78 -12.42
CA THR A 43 -1.78 15.53 -13.04
C THR A 43 -0.76 14.87 -12.08
N GLU A 44 -1.09 14.88 -10.79
CA GLU A 44 -0.31 14.30 -9.69
C GLU A 44 -0.62 12.82 -9.47
N VAL A 45 -1.27 12.16 -10.44
CA VAL A 45 -1.36 10.70 -10.43
C VAL A 45 0.03 10.05 -10.56
N SER A 46 1.06 10.79 -10.97
CA SER A 46 2.42 10.25 -11.06
C SER A 46 3.35 10.66 -9.92
N THR A 47 3.04 11.73 -9.14
CA THR A 47 3.94 12.17 -8.06
C THR A 47 3.86 11.24 -6.85
N SER A 48 2.66 10.80 -6.46
CA SER A 48 2.49 9.93 -5.29
C SER A 48 3.14 8.54 -5.49
N CYS A 49 3.02 7.96 -6.70
CA CYS A 49 3.69 6.69 -7.02
C CYS A 49 5.22 6.84 -7.06
N VAL A 50 5.72 7.95 -7.61
CA VAL A 50 7.18 8.22 -7.67
C VAL A 50 7.72 8.48 -6.27
N ASP A 51 6.99 9.18 -5.42
CA ASP A 51 7.40 9.45 -4.04
C ASP A 51 7.40 8.17 -3.19
N ASN A 52 6.40 7.30 -3.33
CA ASN A 52 6.35 6.01 -2.65
C ASN A 52 7.52 5.10 -3.08
N GLU A 53 7.83 5.00 -4.38
CA GLU A 53 8.97 4.22 -4.86
C GLU A 53 10.33 4.78 -4.41
N ASN A 54 10.47 6.11 -4.33
CA ASN A 54 11.67 6.73 -3.79
C ASN A 54 11.82 6.45 -2.28
N ALA A 55 10.73 6.53 -1.51
CA ALA A 55 10.72 6.16 -0.10
C ALA A 55 11.12 4.69 0.10
N LEU A 56 10.61 3.77 -0.74
CA LEU A 56 10.99 2.36 -0.70
C LEU A 56 12.47 2.14 -1.01
N LYS A 57 13.07 2.90 -1.93
CA LYS A 57 14.52 2.84 -2.22
C LYS A 57 15.34 3.29 -1.02
N LEU A 58 15.00 4.42 -0.40
CA LEU A 58 15.68 4.93 0.80
C LEU A 58 15.55 3.96 1.97
N TYR A 59 14.36 3.41 2.19
CA TYR A 59 14.14 2.40 3.21
C TYR A 59 14.94 1.12 2.96
N THR A 60 15.05 0.69 1.70
CA THR A 60 15.89 -0.45 1.32
C THR A 60 17.35 -0.22 1.67
N MET A 61 17.88 0.99 1.44
CA MET A 61 19.24 1.36 1.83
C MET A 61 19.41 1.29 3.34
N SER A 62 18.48 1.79 4.13
CA SER A 62 18.52 1.69 5.60
C SER A 62 18.56 0.24 6.07
N LEU A 63 17.65 -0.61 5.58
CA LEU A 63 17.64 -2.04 5.90
C LEU A 63 18.94 -2.77 5.50
N THR A 64 19.57 -2.33 4.43
CA THR A 64 20.85 -2.90 3.98
C THR A 64 21.98 -2.51 4.91
N VAL A 65 22.02 -1.26 5.38
CA VAL A 65 22.99 -0.77 6.38
C VAL A 65 22.80 -1.48 7.72
N GLU A 66 21.55 -1.79 8.09
CA GLU A 66 21.21 -2.59 9.28
C GLU A 66 21.51 -4.09 9.14
N HIS A 67 22.15 -4.51 8.04
CA HIS A 67 22.52 -5.90 7.76
C HIS A 67 21.35 -6.89 7.68
N HIS A 68 20.16 -6.44 7.30
CA HIS A 68 19.03 -7.35 7.05
C HIS A 68 19.29 -8.27 5.84
N SER A 69 18.83 -9.52 5.92
CA SER A 69 18.98 -10.45 4.80
C SER A 69 18.16 -10.01 3.58
N GLN A 70 18.64 -10.31 2.37
CA GLN A 70 17.93 -10.00 1.13
C GLN A 70 16.51 -10.59 1.08
N LYS A 71 16.32 -11.76 1.69
CA LYS A 71 14.99 -12.40 1.83
C LYS A 71 14.07 -11.56 2.70
N THR A 72 14.58 -11.04 3.81
CA THR A 72 13.83 -10.16 4.71
C THR A 72 13.45 -8.87 4.01
N ILE A 73 14.40 -8.20 3.36
CA ILE A 73 14.15 -6.95 2.61
C ILE A 73 13.05 -7.15 1.57
N LYS A 74 13.10 -8.23 0.78
CA LYS A 74 12.05 -8.55 -0.20
C LYS A 74 10.67 -8.69 0.42
N GLN A 75 10.55 -9.29 1.61
CA GLN A 75 9.27 -9.43 2.31
C GLN A 75 8.72 -8.09 2.78
N TYR A 76 9.57 -7.20 3.30
CA TYR A 76 9.16 -5.83 3.68
C TYR A 76 8.64 -5.06 2.48
N LEU A 77 9.42 -5.04 1.39
CA LEU A 77 9.04 -4.33 0.17
C LEU A 77 7.75 -4.87 -0.45
N TYR A 78 7.58 -6.20 -0.46
CA TYR A 78 6.37 -6.83 -0.95
C TYR A 78 5.13 -6.38 -0.15
N ALA A 79 5.22 -6.36 1.18
CA ALA A 79 4.12 -5.93 2.04
C ALA A 79 3.76 -4.45 1.82
N LEU A 80 4.78 -3.59 1.65
CA LEU A 80 4.59 -2.16 1.42
C LEU A 80 4.00 -1.86 0.04
N ARG A 81 4.48 -2.51 -1.02
CA ARG A 81 3.91 -2.36 -2.36
C ARG A 81 2.45 -2.77 -2.40
N ASN A 82 2.10 -3.91 -1.82
CA ASN A 82 0.70 -4.36 -1.73
C ASN A 82 -0.19 -3.33 -0.99
N LEU A 83 0.33 -2.68 0.05
CA LEU A 83 -0.40 -1.61 0.73
C LEU A 83 -0.61 -0.40 -0.18
N PHE A 84 0.46 0.09 -0.84
CA PHE A 84 0.40 1.26 -1.70
C PHE A 84 -0.47 1.02 -2.94
N ASP A 85 -0.40 -0.18 -3.53
CA ASP A 85 -1.23 -0.60 -4.65
C ASP A 85 -2.72 -0.72 -4.26
N PHE A 86 -3.01 -0.99 -2.99
CA PHE A 86 -4.38 -1.06 -2.51
C PHE A 86 -4.97 0.31 -2.17
N ILE A 87 -4.19 1.17 -1.51
CA ILE A 87 -4.68 2.45 -0.98
C ILE A 87 -4.60 3.58 -2.03
N HIS A 88 -3.65 3.51 -2.97
CA HIS A 88 -3.41 4.53 -4.01
C HIS A 88 -3.19 5.96 -3.45
N LYS A 89 -2.56 6.08 -2.26
CA LYS A 89 -2.20 7.34 -1.63
C LYS A 89 -0.68 7.46 -1.48
N ASP A 90 -0.20 8.70 -1.32
CA ASP A 90 1.15 8.93 -0.81
C ASP A 90 1.28 8.36 0.62
N PHE A 91 2.46 7.80 0.94
CA PHE A 91 2.68 7.19 2.26
C PHE A 91 2.52 8.19 3.41
N ARG A 92 2.72 9.50 3.15
CA ARG A 92 2.56 10.58 4.13
C ARG A 92 1.09 10.82 4.50
N ASP A 93 0.18 10.52 3.57
CA ASP A 93 -1.27 10.74 3.72
C ASP A 93 -2.01 9.48 4.22
N ILE A 94 -1.29 8.37 4.41
CA ILE A 94 -1.87 7.12 4.90
C ILE A 94 -2.22 7.26 6.38
N THR A 95 -3.49 7.03 6.69
CA THR A 95 -4.03 7.10 8.04
C THR A 95 -4.08 5.74 8.73
N SER A 96 -4.25 5.75 10.07
CA SER A 96 -4.48 4.51 10.84
C SER A 96 -5.71 3.73 10.35
N ASP A 97 -6.74 4.42 9.87
CA ASP A 97 -7.98 3.80 9.45
C ASP A 97 -7.84 3.18 8.05
N ASP A 98 -7.06 3.78 7.15
CA ASP A 98 -6.69 3.17 5.88
C ASP A 98 -5.98 1.82 6.07
N ILE A 99 -5.04 1.76 7.01
CA ILE A 99 -4.29 0.53 7.31
C ILE A 99 -5.19 -0.53 7.95
N LYS A 100 -6.06 -0.14 8.89
CA LYS A 100 -7.05 -1.07 9.49
C LYS A 100 -7.98 -1.64 8.43
N TYR A 101 -8.48 -0.78 7.52
CA TYR A 101 -9.33 -1.22 6.43
C TYR A 101 -8.62 -2.20 5.50
N TYR A 102 -7.37 -1.91 5.12
CA TYR A 102 -6.54 -2.81 4.33
C TYR A 102 -6.38 -4.18 4.99
N LEU A 103 -5.97 -4.22 6.27
CA LEU A 103 -5.74 -5.47 6.98
C LEU A 103 -7.03 -6.27 7.16
N ALA A 104 -8.15 -5.61 7.48
CA ALA A 104 -9.47 -6.24 7.60
C ALA A 104 -9.95 -6.79 6.24
N TYR A 105 -9.75 -6.04 5.15
CA TYR A 105 -10.06 -6.50 3.80
C TYR A 105 -9.25 -7.74 3.41
N MET A 106 -7.96 -7.78 3.73
CA MET A 106 -7.11 -8.94 3.43
C MET A 106 -7.52 -10.18 4.22
N GLU A 107 -7.95 -10.05 5.48
CA GLU A 107 -8.50 -11.17 6.26
C GLU A 107 -9.84 -11.66 5.70
N SER A 108 -10.77 -10.75 5.44
CA SER A 108 -12.12 -11.12 5.02
C SER A 108 -12.20 -11.64 3.59
N THR A 109 -11.53 -10.95 2.64
CA THR A 109 -11.66 -11.22 1.19
C THR A 109 -10.56 -12.16 0.69
N LYS A 110 -9.32 -11.95 1.10
CA LYS A 110 -8.17 -12.79 0.71
C LYS A 110 -7.94 -13.96 1.65
N LYS A 111 -8.75 -14.09 2.70
CA LYS A 111 -8.69 -15.17 3.71
C LYS A 111 -7.31 -15.34 4.33
N TRP A 112 -6.63 -14.22 4.58
CA TRP A 112 -5.35 -14.27 5.27
C TRP A 112 -5.54 -14.82 6.69
N GLN A 113 -4.60 -15.66 7.10
CA GLN A 113 -4.54 -16.08 8.50
C GLN A 113 -4.09 -14.90 9.38
N SER A 114 -4.56 -14.84 10.61
CA SER A 114 -4.19 -13.79 11.58
C SER A 114 -2.67 -13.70 11.82
N SER A 115 -1.93 -14.79 11.63
CA SER A 115 -0.46 -14.80 11.65
C SER A 115 0.14 -14.00 10.48
N THR A 116 -0.42 -14.15 9.26
CA THR A 116 0.00 -13.42 8.07
C THR A 116 -0.30 -11.94 8.23
N THR A 117 -1.50 -11.60 8.69
CA THR A 117 -1.91 -10.21 8.97
C THR A 117 -0.98 -9.56 10.00
N ASN A 118 -0.62 -10.28 11.08
CA ASN A 118 0.32 -9.79 12.08
C ASN A 118 1.73 -9.58 11.53
N ASN A 119 2.22 -10.47 10.67
CA ASN A 119 3.53 -10.31 10.04
C ASN A 119 3.52 -9.10 9.10
N THR A 120 2.49 -8.96 8.26
CA THR A 120 2.32 -7.77 7.42
C THR A 120 2.29 -6.50 8.27
N ARG A 121 1.49 -6.47 9.35
CA ARG A 121 1.46 -5.33 10.28
C ARG A 121 2.85 -4.99 10.84
N LYS A 122 3.68 -6.00 11.18
CA LYS A 122 5.05 -5.78 11.65
C LYS A 122 5.91 -5.11 10.57
N TYR A 123 5.82 -5.56 9.33
CA TYR A 123 6.56 -4.99 8.22
C TYR A 123 6.17 -3.52 7.96
N LEU A 124 4.86 -3.26 7.92
CA LEU A 124 4.35 -1.89 7.79
C LEU A 124 4.80 -1.02 8.97
N LYS A 125 4.74 -1.54 10.20
CA LYS A 125 5.17 -0.79 11.39
C LYS A 125 6.65 -0.40 11.29
N SER A 126 7.51 -1.27 10.81
CA SER A 126 8.93 -0.99 10.65
C SER A 126 9.17 0.19 9.69
N PHE A 127 8.50 0.18 8.51
CA PHE A 127 8.59 1.28 7.55
C PHE A 127 8.07 2.60 8.12
N PHE A 128 6.88 2.61 8.71
CA PHE A 128 6.32 3.85 9.24
C PHE A 128 7.07 4.36 10.49
N THR A 129 7.74 3.48 11.24
CA THR A 129 8.64 3.89 12.32
C THR A 129 9.90 4.55 11.74
N TRP A 130 10.51 3.95 10.72
CA TRP A 130 11.64 4.55 9.99
C TRP A 130 11.25 5.91 9.37
N ALA A 131 10.07 6.03 8.79
CA ALA A 131 9.59 7.27 8.19
C ALA A 131 9.34 8.38 9.25
N ASP A 132 8.88 8.01 10.44
CA ASP A 132 8.69 8.90 11.59
C ASP A 132 10.03 9.36 12.17
N GLU A 133 10.99 8.44 12.34
CA GLU A 133 12.35 8.72 12.86
C GLU A 133 13.19 9.58 11.91
N ASN A 134 12.89 9.59 10.61
CA ASN A 134 13.56 10.42 9.61
C ASN A 134 12.74 11.66 9.20
N ASP A 135 11.72 12.03 9.97
CA ASP A 135 10.88 13.21 9.75
C ASP A 135 10.15 13.25 8.40
N TYR A 136 9.96 12.10 7.74
CA TYR A 136 9.18 12.02 6.50
C TYR A 136 7.68 12.11 6.75
N ILE A 137 7.22 11.73 7.96
CA ILE A 137 5.83 11.83 8.41
C ILE A 137 5.79 12.48 9.79
N SER A 138 4.74 13.24 10.05
CA SER A 138 4.55 13.91 11.34
C SER A 138 4.05 13.00 12.46
N LYS A 139 3.51 11.83 12.10
CA LYS A 139 2.94 10.87 13.06
C LYS A 139 2.82 9.48 12.45
N ASN A 140 3.35 8.49 13.14
CA ASN A 140 3.25 7.10 12.73
C ASN A 140 1.81 6.56 12.87
N PRO A 141 1.14 6.16 11.76
CA PRO A 141 -0.24 5.69 11.79
C PRO A 141 -0.42 4.34 12.49
N LEU A 142 0.65 3.56 12.66
CA LEU A 142 0.60 2.22 13.25
C LEU A 142 0.75 2.18 14.78
N VAL A 143 1.01 3.30 15.44
CA VAL A 143 1.14 3.35 16.91
C VAL A 143 -0.11 2.80 17.61
N LYS A 144 -1.29 3.12 17.08
CA LYS A 144 -2.59 2.71 17.67
C LYS A 144 -3.08 1.34 17.23
N ILE A 145 -2.41 0.68 16.29
CA ILE A 145 -2.85 -0.62 15.75
C ILE A 145 -2.22 -1.75 16.57
N LYS A 146 -3.03 -2.39 17.41
CA LYS A 146 -2.59 -3.54 18.23
C LYS A 146 -2.44 -4.80 17.37
N PRO A 147 -1.63 -5.77 17.81
CA PRO A 147 -1.57 -7.09 17.18
C PRO A 147 -2.93 -7.80 17.21
N PHE A 148 -3.25 -8.52 16.16
CA PHE A 148 -4.42 -9.38 16.10
C PHE A 148 -4.18 -10.62 16.99
N LYS A 149 -5.24 -11.10 17.67
CA LYS A 149 -5.15 -12.34 18.43
C LYS A 149 -4.94 -13.50 17.44
N VAL A 150 -3.83 -14.18 17.59
CA VAL A 150 -3.56 -15.41 16.83
C VAL A 150 -4.12 -16.56 17.64
N THR A 151 -5.14 -17.23 17.12
CA THR A 151 -5.55 -18.54 17.66
C THR A 151 -4.45 -19.51 17.24
N GLN A 152 -3.57 -19.86 18.14
CA GLN A 152 -2.61 -20.94 17.90
C GLN A 152 -3.42 -22.22 17.74
N ALA A 153 -3.45 -22.76 16.53
CA ALA A 153 -3.86 -24.15 16.38
C ALA A 153 -2.90 -24.98 17.26
N LYS A 154 -3.48 -25.76 18.19
CA LYS A 154 -2.73 -26.67 19.02
C LYS A 154 -1.92 -27.56 18.07
N LYS A 155 -0.59 -27.39 18.03
CA LYS A 155 0.24 -28.33 17.30
C LYS A 155 -0.04 -29.69 17.90
N CYS A 156 -0.54 -30.61 17.10
CA CYS A 156 -0.60 -31.99 17.47
C CYS A 156 0.86 -32.43 17.58
N THR A 157 1.36 -32.56 18.77
CA THR A 157 2.63 -33.26 19.04
C THR A 157 2.31 -34.73 18.98
N LEU A 158 3.06 -35.50 18.23
CA LEU A 158 3.00 -36.95 18.23
C LEU A 158 3.30 -37.41 19.66
N ASP A 159 2.58 -38.40 20.11
CA ASP A 159 2.90 -39.06 21.38
C ASP A 159 4.03 -40.09 21.17
N ASP A 160 4.57 -40.60 22.29
CA ASP A 160 5.70 -41.52 22.24
C ASP A 160 5.39 -42.82 21.47
N GLU A 161 4.12 -43.28 21.53
CA GLU A 161 3.67 -44.45 20.79
C GLU A 161 3.61 -44.21 19.28
N GLU A 162 3.16 -43.04 18.87
CA GLU A 162 3.13 -42.64 17.47
C GLU A 162 4.55 -42.46 16.91
N ILE A 163 5.49 -41.96 17.71
CA ILE A 163 6.90 -41.84 17.33
C ILE A 163 7.56 -43.22 17.17
N GLU A 164 7.27 -44.17 18.07
CA GLU A 164 7.75 -45.56 17.96
C GLU A 164 7.20 -46.24 16.70
N LEU A 165 5.91 -46.10 16.44
CA LEU A 165 5.30 -46.59 15.19
C LEU A 165 5.93 -46.05 13.94
N MET A 166 6.31 -44.75 13.95
CA MET A 166 7.05 -44.14 12.83
C MET A 166 8.46 -44.69 12.68
N ARG A 167 9.15 -44.96 13.80
CA ARG A 167 10.47 -45.62 13.80
C ARG A 167 10.42 -47.01 13.22
N ASP A 168 9.46 -47.81 13.67
CA ASP A 168 9.28 -49.20 13.20
C ASP A 168 8.89 -49.25 11.70
N SER A 169 8.24 -48.22 11.18
CA SER A 169 7.88 -48.14 9.74
C SER A 169 9.02 -47.58 8.87
N ALA A 170 10.06 -46.99 9.48
CA ALA A 170 11.20 -46.44 8.75
C ALA A 170 12.06 -47.55 8.15
N ALA A 171 12.00 -47.74 6.82
CA ALA A 171 12.64 -48.82 6.09
C ALA A 171 14.14 -48.60 5.79
N ASP A 172 14.62 -47.35 6.00
CA ASP A 172 16.01 -46.95 5.67
C ASP A 172 16.60 -46.00 6.73
N PRO A 173 17.95 -45.93 6.84
CA PRO A 173 18.63 -45.12 7.84
C PRO A 173 18.34 -43.61 7.75
N LEU A 174 17.99 -43.10 6.54
CA LEU A 174 17.69 -41.70 6.31
C LEU A 174 16.32 -41.35 6.90
N SER A 175 15.32 -42.21 6.66
CA SER A 175 13.98 -42.07 7.25
C SER A 175 14.01 -42.12 8.77
N LEU A 176 14.84 -42.99 9.33
CA LEU A 176 15.05 -43.10 10.79
C LEU A 176 15.65 -41.81 11.36
N ALA A 177 16.69 -41.27 10.70
CA ALA A 177 17.32 -40.01 11.14
C ALA A 177 16.38 -38.81 11.09
N ILE A 178 15.36 -38.81 10.21
CA ILE A 178 14.33 -37.75 10.14
C ILE A 178 13.33 -37.86 11.30
N VAL A 179 13.01 -39.06 11.75
CA VAL A 179 12.08 -39.29 12.88
C VAL A 179 12.73 -38.90 14.19
N ASP A 180 14.06 -39.02 14.32
CA ASP A 180 14.84 -38.72 15.55
C ASP A 180 15.28 -37.25 15.64
N LEU A 181 14.90 -36.39 14.70
CA LEU A 181 15.24 -34.96 14.65
C LEU A 181 14.15 -34.09 15.26
#